data_9fcf4de17fb7400e7d73c83e19c98405
#
_entry.id   9fcf4de17fb7400e7d73c83e19c98405
#
_cell.length_a   1.000
_cell.length_b   1.000
_cell.length_c   1.000
_cell.angle_alpha   90.00
_cell.angle_beta   90.00
_cell.angle_gamma   90.00
#
_symmetry.space_group_name_H-M   'P 1'
#
loop_
_entity.id
_entity.type
_entity.pdbx_description
1 polymer ?
#
loop_
_entity_poly.entity_id
_entity_poly.type
_entity_poly.pdbx_seq_one_letter_code
_entity_poly.pdbx_strand_id
1 'polypeptide(L)'
;MKKVFFTLLIFPVLAVSAQQRISLKKTTNTLKPVIEKVARDYYQNFNNIKGDTLNESESTIEFTSKVAPADALSTSITKYIDPYSYTWQATMFQSEDYEAAVVKYKEYYKQLNGCTLVFYDKTSYKLVGGYDTPDEGRAFASSILQLDGLNHDLQLFKVEVALNYSLPDWTVKVMIYEKVADDKIRPTIEVPVN
;
A
#
# COMPACT_ATOMS: atom_id res chain seq x y z
N MET A 1 -18.09 -53.39 -66.67
CA MET A 1 -17.12 -52.42 -66.16
C MET A 1 -17.92 -51.29 -65.55
N LYS A 2 -18.05 -51.25 -64.20
CA LYS A 2 -18.77 -50.21 -63.48
C LYS A 2 -17.71 -49.16 -62.95
N LYS A 3 -17.83 -47.92 -63.44
CA LYS A 3 -16.99 -46.80 -62.98
C LYS A 3 -17.63 -46.21 -61.72
N VAL A 4 -16.91 -46.26 -60.59
CA VAL A 4 -17.31 -45.65 -59.36
C VAL A 4 -16.68 -44.26 -59.34
N PHE A 5 -17.53 -43.20 -59.33
CA PHE A 5 -17.10 -41.80 -59.13
C PHE A 5 -17.02 -41.53 -57.63
N PHE A 6 -15.82 -41.22 -57.16
CA PHE A 6 -15.57 -40.82 -55.78
C PHE A 6 -15.61 -39.27 -55.72
N THR A 7 -16.70 -38.72 -55.22
CA THR A 7 -16.87 -37.27 -55.06
C THR A 7 -16.25 -36.88 -53.74
N LEU A 8 -15.11 -36.19 -53.82
CA LEU A 8 -14.39 -35.63 -52.64
C LEU A 8 -15.09 -34.35 -52.19
N LEU A 9 -15.77 -34.40 -51.05
CA LEU A 9 -16.42 -33.25 -50.42
C LEU A 9 -15.37 -32.50 -49.60
N ILE A 10 -14.91 -31.34 -50.10
CA ILE A 10 -14.02 -30.43 -49.39
C ILE A 10 -14.90 -29.52 -48.53
N PHE A 11 -14.84 -29.70 -47.20
CA PHE A 11 -15.44 -28.80 -46.23
C PHE A 11 -14.47 -27.63 -46.00
N PRO A 12 -14.87 -26.36 -46.19
CA PRO A 12 -14.07 -25.23 -45.77
C PRO A 12 -14.16 -25.09 -44.21
N VAL A 13 -13.05 -25.31 -43.52
CA VAL A 13 -12.93 -25.00 -42.11
C VAL A 13 -12.86 -23.47 -41.97
N LEU A 14 -13.97 -22.86 -41.63
CA LEU A 14 -14.02 -21.46 -41.20
C LEU A 14 -13.39 -21.36 -39.80
N ALA A 15 -12.13 -20.99 -39.76
CA ALA A 15 -11.46 -20.62 -38.52
C ALA A 15 -12.05 -19.29 -38.02
N VAL A 16 -13.03 -19.37 -37.14
CA VAL A 16 -13.54 -18.22 -36.39
C VAL A 16 -12.48 -17.86 -35.35
N SER A 17 -11.64 -16.89 -35.67
CA SER A 17 -10.74 -16.25 -34.70
C SER A 17 -11.59 -15.47 -33.71
N ALA A 18 -11.95 -16.11 -32.60
CA ALA A 18 -12.51 -15.43 -31.43
C ALA A 18 -11.43 -14.50 -30.84
N GLN A 19 -11.38 -13.26 -31.32
CA GLN A 19 -10.66 -12.21 -30.63
C GLN A 19 -11.32 -12.01 -29.27
N GLN A 20 -10.76 -12.62 -28.23
CA GLN A 20 -11.04 -12.26 -26.86
C GLN A 20 -10.65 -10.80 -26.68
N ARG A 21 -11.65 -9.93 -26.70
CA ARG A 21 -11.46 -8.55 -26.20
C ARG A 21 -11.13 -8.69 -24.72
N ILE A 22 -9.85 -8.59 -24.39
CA ILE A 22 -9.41 -8.42 -23.01
C ILE A 22 -10.00 -7.06 -22.59
N SER A 23 -11.16 -7.12 -21.93
CA SER A 23 -11.71 -5.99 -21.21
C SER A 23 -10.70 -5.66 -20.12
N LEU A 24 -9.91 -4.60 -20.33
CA LEU A 24 -9.07 -4.01 -19.29
C LEU A 24 -10.03 -3.59 -18.16
N LYS A 25 -10.18 -4.47 -17.19
CA LYS A 25 -10.94 -4.19 -15.97
C LYS A 25 -10.29 -2.96 -15.35
N LYS A 26 -10.94 -1.80 -15.47
CA LYS A 26 -10.48 -0.56 -14.85
C LYS A 26 -10.31 -0.85 -13.37
N THR A 27 -9.08 -0.96 -12.91
CA THR A 27 -8.79 -1.22 -11.50
C THR A 27 -9.35 -0.04 -10.71
N THR A 28 -10.44 -0.28 -10.01
CA THR A 28 -11.04 0.74 -9.15
C THR A 28 -10.10 0.95 -7.96
N ASN A 29 -9.67 2.18 -7.73
CA ASN A 29 -8.85 2.49 -6.55
C ASN A 29 -9.72 2.36 -5.29
N THR A 30 -9.58 1.24 -4.60
CA THR A 30 -10.34 0.92 -3.37
C THR A 30 -9.68 1.49 -2.12
N LEU A 31 -8.37 1.78 -2.16
CA LEU A 31 -7.61 2.31 -1.03
C LEU A 31 -7.80 3.81 -0.84
N LYS A 32 -7.88 4.59 -1.93
CA LYS A 32 -7.96 6.05 -1.84
C LYS A 32 -9.00 6.57 -0.84
N PRO A 33 -10.28 6.14 -0.86
CA PRO A 33 -11.29 6.67 0.07
C PRO A 33 -10.99 6.34 1.53
N VAL A 34 -10.35 5.20 1.79
CA VAL A 34 -9.95 4.80 3.13
C VAL A 34 -8.77 5.64 3.61
N ILE A 35 -7.71 5.74 2.81
CA ILE A 35 -6.53 6.55 3.12
C ILE A 35 -6.90 8.02 3.33
N GLU A 36 -7.80 8.56 2.51
CA GLU A 36 -8.30 9.93 2.67
C GLU A 36 -9.05 10.11 4.00
N LYS A 37 -9.88 9.14 4.39
CA LYS A 37 -10.59 9.18 5.69
C LYS A 37 -9.62 9.12 6.86
N VAL A 38 -8.58 8.28 6.79
CA VAL A 38 -7.53 8.18 7.81
C VAL A 38 -6.68 9.47 7.85
N ALA A 39 -6.29 10.00 6.68
CA ALA A 39 -5.51 11.24 6.58
C ALA A 39 -6.23 12.45 7.18
N ARG A 40 -7.55 12.54 7.04
CA ARG A 40 -8.35 13.60 7.68
C ARG A 40 -8.30 13.57 9.20
N ASP A 41 -8.08 12.41 9.80
CA ASP A 41 -8.01 12.24 11.26
C ASP A 41 -6.57 12.26 11.80
N TYR A 42 -5.59 12.36 10.92
CA TYR A 42 -4.15 12.38 11.25
C TYR A 42 -3.81 13.47 12.29
N TYR A 43 -4.25 14.71 12.08
CA TYR A 43 -3.99 15.82 13.01
C TYR A 43 -4.64 15.65 14.39
N GLN A 44 -5.61 14.74 14.51
CA GLN A 44 -6.29 14.42 15.76
C GLN A 44 -5.75 13.15 16.40
N ASN A 45 -4.54 12.71 15.99
CA ASN A 45 -3.93 11.48 16.47
C ASN A 45 -4.86 10.27 16.33
N PHE A 46 -5.62 10.24 15.21
CA PHE A 46 -6.61 9.21 14.88
C PHE A 46 -7.72 8.99 15.92
N ASN A 47 -8.02 9.99 16.76
CA ASN A 47 -8.96 9.83 17.88
C ASN A 47 -10.38 9.47 17.45
N ASN A 48 -10.86 9.94 16.27
CA ASN A 48 -12.22 9.64 15.80
C ASN A 48 -12.33 8.22 15.21
N ILE A 49 -11.22 7.67 14.69
CA ILE A 49 -11.19 6.35 14.07
C ILE A 49 -10.59 5.27 14.98
N LYS A 50 -10.05 5.66 16.12
CA LYS A 50 -9.53 4.75 17.15
C LYS A 50 -10.68 3.99 17.82
N GLY A 51 -10.51 2.67 17.95
CA GLY A 51 -11.43 1.79 18.63
C GLY A 51 -10.92 1.34 20.00
N ASP A 52 -11.20 0.08 20.34
CA ASP A 52 -10.83 -0.51 21.62
C ASP A 52 -9.32 -0.80 21.69
N THR A 53 -8.78 -0.79 22.91
CA THR A 53 -7.39 -1.18 23.16
C THR A 53 -7.22 -2.69 22.91
N LEU A 54 -6.24 -3.03 22.08
CA LEU A 54 -5.84 -4.40 21.76
C LEU A 54 -4.72 -4.87 22.69
N ASN A 55 -3.72 -4.00 22.88
CA ASN A 55 -2.53 -4.30 23.67
C ASN A 55 -1.95 -3.02 24.27
N GLU A 56 -1.29 -3.15 25.42
CA GLU A 56 -0.61 -2.05 26.10
C GLU A 56 0.72 -2.53 26.66
N SER A 57 1.77 -1.75 26.46
CA SER A 57 3.11 -1.95 26.97
C SER A 57 3.68 -0.63 27.52
N GLU A 58 4.86 -0.65 28.11
CA GLU A 58 5.54 0.56 28.59
C GLU A 58 5.85 1.56 27.46
N SER A 59 6.04 1.08 26.23
CA SER A 59 6.45 1.92 25.10
C SER A 59 5.36 2.16 24.06
N THR A 60 4.31 1.32 24.02
CA THR A 60 3.27 1.39 22.99
C THR A 60 1.89 1.01 23.54
N ILE A 61 0.86 1.63 22.96
CA ILE A 61 -0.54 1.21 23.14
C ILE A 61 -1.11 0.96 21.74
N GLU A 62 -1.65 -0.23 21.53
CA GLU A 62 -2.29 -0.60 20.26
C GLU A 62 -3.81 -0.61 20.41
N PHE A 63 -4.49 -0.04 19.42
CA PHE A 63 -5.95 0.05 19.35
C PHE A 63 -6.44 -0.58 18.05
N THR A 64 -7.68 -1.06 18.05
CA THR A 64 -8.40 -1.34 16.79
C THR A 64 -8.65 -0.06 16.01
N SER A 65 -8.79 -0.17 14.68
CA SER A 65 -9.22 0.94 13.83
C SER A 65 -10.67 0.73 13.39
N LYS A 66 -11.51 1.77 13.53
CA LYS A 66 -12.89 1.80 13.00
C LYS A 66 -12.93 2.01 11.48
N VAL A 67 -11.78 2.27 10.87
CA VAL A 67 -11.63 2.49 9.42
C VAL A 67 -10.68 1.45 8.87
N ALA A 68 -11.18 0.64 7.93
CA ALA A 68 -10.42 -0.43 7.30
C ALA A 68 -10.70 -0.48 5.79
N PRO A 69 -9.69 -0.82 4.96
CA PRO A 69 -9.92 -1.29 3.59
C PRO A 69 -10.77 -2.57 3.61
N ALA A 70 -11.63 -2.75 2.58
CA ALA A 70 -12.55 -3.89 2.53
C ALA A 70 -11.84 -5.25 2.44
N ASP A 71 -10.63 -5.26 1.88
CA ASP A 71 -9.76 -6.44 1.70
C ASP A 71 -8.64 -6.55 2.75
N ALA A 72 -8.63 -5.69 3.78
CA ALA A 72 -7.65 -5.78 4.84
C ALA A 72 -7.89 -6.99 5.74
N LEU A 73 -6.81 -7.72 6.05
CA LEU A 73 -6.82 -8.82 7.02
C LEU A 73 -6.94 -8.32 8.45
N SER A 74 -6.30 -7.19 8.74
CA SER A 74 -6.38 -6.50 10.03
C SER A 74 -6.07 -5.02 9.89
N THR A 75 -6.54 -4.21 10.84
CA THR A 75 -6.20 -2.79 10.96
C THR A 75 -5.98 -2.41 12.41
N SER A 76 -4.96 -1.64 12.68
CA SER A 76 -4.70 -1.11 14.02
C SER A 76 -4.16 0.31 14.00
N ILE A 77 -4.17 0.94 15.17
CA ILE A 77 -3.55 2.23 15.43
C ILE A 77 -2.61 2.02 16.62
N THR A 78 -1.33 2.27 16.41
CA THR A 78 -0.32 2.19 17.46
C THR A 78 0.05 3.60 17.91
N LYS A 79 -0.08 3.85 19.21
CA LYS A 79 0.47 5.01 19.89
C LYS A 79 1.84 4.65 20.46
N TYR A 80 2.86 5.40 20.11
CA TYR A 80 4.18 5.32 20.72
C TYR A 80 4.27 6.36 21.84
N ILE A 81 4.89 6.01 22.96
CA ILE A 81 4.99 6.86 24.16
C ILE A 81 6.22 7.75 24.06
N ASP A 82 7.36 7.19 23.61
CA ASP A 82 8.60 7.91 23.43
C ASP A 82 9.36 7.39 22.18
N PRO A 83 9.56 8.24 21.13
CA PRO A 83 8.95 9.56 20.95
C PRO A 83 7.43 9.47 20.73
N TYR A 84 6.70 10.47 21.22
CA TYR A 84 5.25 10.50 21.10
C TYR A 84 4.81 10.63 19.63
N SER A 85 4.18 9.59 19.13
CA SER A 85 3.67 9.56 17.76
C SER A 85 2.56 8.52 17.60
N TYR A 86 1.90 8.54 16.46
CA TYR A 86 0.87 7.56 16.11
C TYR A 86 1.12 6.99 14.71
N THR A 87 0.81 5.72 14.56
CA THR A 87 0.79 5.03 13.27
C THR A 87 -0.54 4.32 13.08
N TRP A 88 -1.23 4.58 11.99
CA TRP A 88 -2.30 3.73 11.49
C TRP A 88 -1.71 2.71 10.52
N GLN A 89 -2.12 1.44 10.62
CA GLN A 89 -1.68 0.39 9.71
C GLN A 89 -2.82 -0.54 9.31
N ALA A 90 -2.73 -1.06 8.10
CA ALA A 90 -3.57 -2.13 7.57
C ALA A 90 -2.69 -3.25 7.02
N THR A 91 -2.89 -4.48 7.48
CA THR A 91 -2.34 -5.67 6.84
C THR A 91 -3.26 -6.04 5.69
N MET A 92 -2.73 -5.93 4.46
CA MET A 92 -3.51 -6.06 3.25
C MET A 92 -3.42 -7.44 2.60
N PHE A 93 -2.31 -8.14 2.82
CA PHE A 93 -2.04 -9.44 2.23
C PHE A 93 -1.01 -10.21 3.06
N GLN A 94 -1.15 -11.53 3.10
CA GLN A 94 -0.20 -12.44 3.74
C GLN A 94 -0.16 -13.76 2.96
N SER A 95 1.04 -14.27 2.69
CA SER A 95 1.26 -15.52 1.94
C SER A 95 2.69 -16.01 2.10
N GLU A 96 2.90 -17.32 2.05
CA GLU A 96 4.22 -17.92 1.91
C GLU A 96 4.81 -17.70 0.49
N ASP A 97 3.97 -17.37 -0.50
CA ASP A 97 4.36 -17.14 -1.89
C ASP A 97 4.85 -15.69 -2.07
N TYR A 98 6.16 -15.53 -2.28
CA TYR A 98 6.82 -14.26 -2.55
C TYR A 98 6.26 -13.53 -3.77
N GLU A 99 6.08 -14.24 -4.90
CA GLU A 99 5.62 -13.63 -6.15
C GLU A 99 4.19 -13.08 -6.02
N ALA A 100 3.32 -13.81 -5.32
CA ALA A 100 1.97 -13.32 -5.01
C ALA A 100 2.01 -12.06 -4.15
N ALA A 101 2.90 -12.01 -3.16
CA ALA A 101 3.06 -10.85 -2.29
C ALA A 101 3.64 -9.63 -3.05
N VAL A 102 4.60 -9.83 -3.95
CA VAL A 102 5.16 -8.78 -4.82
C VAL A 102 4.09 -8.20 -5.74
N VAL A 103 3.22 -9.03 -6.32
CA VAL A 103 2.11 -8.57 -7.15
C VAL A 103 1.18 -7.65 -6.35
N LYS A 104 0.83 -8.03 -5.11
CA LYS A 104 -0.02 -7.23 -4.22
C LYS A 104 0.65 -5.94 -3.76
N TYR A 105 1.91 -5.98 -3.38
CA TYR A 105 2.70 -4.81 -3.03
C TYR A 105 2.70 -3.77 -4.17
N LYS A 106 2.98 -4.20 -5.41
CA LYS A 106 2.97 -3.35 -6.59
C LYS A 106 1.56 -2.81 -6.91
N GLU A 107 0.52 -3.61 -6.69
CA GLU A 107 -0.88 -3.21 -6.89
C GLU A 107 -1.25 -2.05 -5.95
N TYR A 108 -0.97 -2.19 -4.64
CA TYR A 108 -1.28 -1.16 -3.65
C TYR A 108 -0.45 0.11 -3.84
N TYR A 109 0.84 -0.01 -4.17
CA TYR A 109 1.64 1.15 -4.56
C TYR A 109 1.02 1.92 -5.74
N LYS A 110 0.63 1.22 -6.80
CA LYS A 110 -0.01 1.85 -7.97
C LYS A 110 -1.35 2.51 -7.66
N GLN A 111 -2.11 2.00 -6.71
CA GLN A 111 -3.36 2.62 -6.28
C GLN A 111 -3.11 3.95 -5.53
N LEU A 112 -2.02 4.05 -4.80
CA LEU A 112 -1.71 5.20 -3.96
C LEU A 112 -0.84 6.24 -4.65
N ASN A 113 0.17 5.83 -5.41
CA ASN A 113 1.05 6.77 -6.10
C ASN A 113 0.29 7.57 -7.15
N GLY A 114 0.36 8.89 -7.03
CA GLY A 114 -0.34 9.84 -7.90
C GLY A 114 -1.81 10.09 -7.53
N CYS A 115 -2.37 9.45 -6.48
CA CYS A 115 -3.71 9.77 -6.04
C CYS A 115 -3.74 11.11 -5.27
N THR A 116 -4.87 11.82 -5.37
CA THR A 116 -5.09 13.09 -4.65
C THR A 116 -5.92 12.81 -3.40
N LEU A 117 -5.42 13.25 -2.24
CA LEU A 117 -6.11 13.20 -0.95
C LEU A 117 -6.67 14.59 -0.62
N VAL A 118 -7.89 14.63 -0.05
CA VAL A 118 -8.52 15.86 0.43
C VAL A 118 -8.51 15.83 1.96
N PHE A 119 -7.84 16.81 2.55
CA PHE A 119 -7.72 16.95 4.01
C PHE A 119 -8.92 17.66 4.64
N TYR A 120 -8.89 17.80 5.97
CA TYR A 120 -9.98 18.42 6.74
C TYR A 120 -10.26 19.87 6.34
N ASP A 121 -9.22 20.64 6.04
CA ASP A 121 -9.29 22.04 5.59
C ASP A 121 -9.72 22.21 4.12
N LYS A 122 -10.12 21.10 3.46
CA LYS A 122 -10.45 21.00 2.04
C LYS A 122 -9.28 21.23 1.09
N THR A 123 -8.08 21.37 1.58
CA THR A 123 -6.88 21.34 0.71
C THR A 123 -6.69 19.96 0.12
N SER A 124 -6.10 19.93 -1.07
CA SER A 124 -5.88 18.71 -1.83
C SER A 124 -4.41 18.56 -2.15
N TYR A 125 -3.84 17.40 -1.82
CA TYR A 125 -2.45 17.07 -2.10
C TYR A 125 -2.35 15.77 -2.84
N LYS A 126 -1.41 15.69 -3.77
CA LYS A 126 -1.11 14.47 -4.50
C LYS A 126 -0.08 13.66 -3.72
N LEU A 127 -0.31 12.35 -3.58
CA LEU A 127 0.69 11.42 -3.05
C LEU A 127 1.71 11.11 -4.14
N VAL A 128 2.99 11.29 -3.83
CA VAL A 128 4.10 10.99 -4.75
C VAL A 128 5.24 10.30 -4.01
N GLY A 129 5.88 9.33 -4.66
CA GLY A 129 7.03 8.62 -4.10
C GLY A 129 7.61 7.61 -5.07
N GLY A 130 8.84 7.17 -4.81
CA GLY A 130 9.52 6.14 -5.58
C GLY A 130 8.99 4.74 -5.26
N TYR A 131 9.03 3.86 -6.26
CA TYR A 131 8.79 2.43 -6.07
C TYR A 131 10.10 1.76 -5.65
N ASP A 132 10.13 1.16 -4.46
CA ASP A 132 11.22 0.28 -4.06
C ASP A 132 10.96 -1.10 -4.64
N THR A 133 11.85 -1.55 -5.54
CA THR A 133 11.71 -2.85 -6.19
C THR A 133 12.06 -3.95 -5.20
N PRO A 134 11.11 -4.87 -4.90
CA PRO A 134 11.39 -6.01 -4.02
C PRO A 134 12.47 -6.92 -4.60
N ASP A 135 13.22 -7.52 -3.70
CA ASP A 135 14.20 -8.57 -3.97
C ASP A 135 14.01 -9.67 -2.92
N GLU A 136 13.85 -10.92 -3.36
CA GLU A 136 13.60 -12.05 -2.45
C GLU A 136 14.72 -12.25 -1.43
N GLY A 137 15.97 -11.87 -1.79
CA GLY A 137 17.10 -11.89 -0.86
C GLY A 137 17.05 -10.82 0.23
N ARG A 138 16.14 -9.84 0.12
CA ARG A 138 15.89 -8.83 1.15
C ARG A 138 14.62 -9.17 1.93
N ALA A 139 14.72 -9.15 3.25
CA ALA A 139 13.58 -9.43 4.13
C ALA A 139 12.49 -8.35 4.08
N PHE A 140 12.71 -7.22 3.39
CA PHE A 140 11.74 -6.13 3.26
C PHE A 140 11.95 -5.29 2.01
N ALA A 141 10.87 -4.65 1.54
CA ALA A 141 10.86 -3.53 0.61
C ALA A 141 9.84 -2.49 1.07
N SER A 142 10.13 -1.21 0.84
CA SER A 142 9.28 -0.12 1.32
C SER A 142 9.20 1.02 0.31
N SER A 143 7.99 1.29 -0.17
CA SER A 143 7.67 2.43 -1.03
C SER A 143 6.99 3.51 -0.20
N ILE A 144 7.74 4.58 0.13
CA ILE A 144 7.26 5.71 0.91
C ILE A 144 6.73 6.79 -0.02
N LEU A 145 5.48 7.19 0.20
CA LEU A 145 4.78 8.26 -0.49
C LEU A 145 4.62 9.47 0.44
N GLN A 146 4.83 10.64 -0.10
CA GLN A 146 4.66 11.90 0.61
C GLN A 146 3.71 12.82 -0.16
N LEU A 147 3.23 13.86 0.49
CA LEU A 147 2.39 14.85 -0.16
C LEU A 147 3.25 15.75 -1.03
N ASP A 148 2.80 15.96 -2.28
CA ASP A 148 3.38 16.91 -3.21
C ASP A 148 2.97 18.32 -2.81
N GLY A 149 3.95 19.20 -2.54
CA GLY A 149 3.73 20.58 -2.12
C GLY A 149 4.41 20.95 -0.79
N LEU A 150 4.54 22.26 -0.58
CA LEU A 150 5.27 22.84 0.57
C LEU A 150 4.33 23.21 1.73
N ASN A 151 3.56 22.25 2.26
CA ASN A 151 2.88 22.49 3.52
C ASN A 151 3.77 22.03 4.67
N HIS A 152 4.27 22.99 5.48
CA HIS A 152 5.15 22.72 6.61
C HIS A 152 4.54 21.73 7.61
N ASP A 153 3.23 21.83 7.84
CA ASP A 153 2.54 21.00 8.84
C ASP A 153 2.34 19.55 8.39
N LEU A 154 2.43 19.29 7.08
CA LEU A 154 2.25 17.97 6.48
C LEU A 154 3.56 17.34 5.95
N GLN A 155 4.71 17.97 6.16
CA GLN A 155 6.01 17.46 5.67
C GLN A 155 6.34 16.08 6.26
N LEU A 156 5.93 15.86 7.49
CA LEU A 156 6.21 14.61 8.21
C LEU A 156 5.20 13.50 7.87
N PHE A 157 4.03 13.85 7.30
CA PHE A 157 3.01 12.88 6.90
C PHE A 157 3.54 11.93 5.82
N LYS A 158 3.49 10.63 6.06
CA LYS A 158 3.90 9.60 5.11
C LYS A 158 2.81 8.56 4.98
N VAL A 159 2.67 8.05 3.75
CA VAL A 159 1.93 6.83 3.44
C VAL A 159 2.95 5.83 2.91
N GLU A 160 3.01 4.67 3.51
CA GLU A 160 3.97 3.63 3.14
C GLU A 160 3.24 2.38 2.69
N VAL A 161 3.71 1.79 1.61
CA VAL A 161 3.41 0.41 1.25
C VAL A 161 4.65 -0.41 1.55
N ALA A 162 4.55 -1.37 2.45
CA ALA A 162 5.66 -2.20 2.88
C ALA A 162 5.40 -3.67 2.52
N LEU A 163 6.44 -4.36 2.09
CA LEU A 163 6.52 -5.81 1.96
C LEU A 163 7.55 -6.32 2.96
N ASN A 164 7.13 -7.14 3.90
CA ASN A 164 7.98 -7.69 4.96
C ASN A 164 7.92 -9.20 4.97
N TYR A 165 9.07 -9.84 5.17
CA TYR A 165 9.16 -11.27 5.43
C TYR A 165 9.25 -11.52 6.92
N SER A 166 8.37 -12.37 7.43
CA SER A 166 8.44 -12.93 8.78
C SER A 166 8.03 -14.40 8.69
N LEU A 167 9.02 -15.28 8.83
CA LEU A 167 8.88 -16.71 8.62
C LEU A 167 7.55 -17.29 9.15
N PRO A 168 6.76 -18.00 8.34
CA PRO A 168 7.02 -18.36 6.95
C PRO A 168 6.48 -17.36 5.91
N ASP A 169 5.85 -16.25 6.32
CA ASP A 169 4.99 -15.44 5.49
C ASP A 169 5.62 -14.12 5.00
N TRP A 170 5.30 -13.78 3.79
CA TRP A 170 5.40 -12.42 3.23
C TRP A 170 4.12 -11.66 3.55
N THR A 171 4.26 -10.46 4.09
CA THR A 171 3.13 -9.61 4.49
C THR A 171 3.21 -8.27 3.79
N VAL A 172 2.11 -7.85 3.14
CA VAL A 172 1.98 -6.50 2.58
C VAL A 172 1.15 -5.64 3.50
N LYS A 173 1.71 -4.48 3.90
CA LYS A 173 1.06 -3.50 4.77
C LYS A 173 0.95 -2.16 4.09
N VAL A 174 -0.10 -1.41 4.45
CA VAL A 174 -0.24 0.02 4.16
C VAL A 174 -0.26 0.75 5.49
N MET A 175 0.59 1.77 5.63
CA MET A 175 0.75 2.52 6.88
C MET A 175 0.63 4.02 6.63
N ILE A 176 0.12 4.74 7.63
CA ILE A 176 0.11 6.21 7.71
C ILE A 176 0.76 6.59 9.03
N TYR A 177 1.81 7.38 8.98
CA TYR A 177 2.58 7.77 10.14
C TYR A 177 3.31 9.11 9.93
N GLU A 178 3.92 9.57 10.99
CA GLU A 178 4.81 10.72 11.01
C GLU A 178 6.26 10.25 10.97
N LYS A 179 7.02 10.71 9.98
CA LYS A 179 8.46 10.42 9.90
C LYS A 179 9.26 11.69 10.10
N VAL A 180 10.01 11.74 11.20
CA VAL A 180 10.99 12.79 11.43
C VAL A 180 12.14 12.64 10.43
N ALA A 181 12.66 13.74 9.91
CA ALA A 181 13.80 13.73 8.98
C ALA A 181 15.03 13.09 9.63
N ASP A 182 15.76 12.25 8.84
CA ASP A 182 16.91 11.49 9.34
C ASP A 182 18.06 12.37 9.90
N ASP A 183 18.17 13.62 9.44
CA ASP A 183 19.14 14.61 9.94
C ASP A 183 18.92 15.00 11.40
N LYS A 184 17.69 14.84 11.92
CA LYS A 184 17.37 15.06 13.35
C LYS A 184 17.64 13.83 14.23
N ILE A 185 17.81 12.66 13.63
CA ILE A 185 18.03 11.39 14.34
C ILE A 185 19.53 11.11 14.50
N ARG A 186 20.37 11.62 13.63
CA ARG A 186 21.83 11.48 13.74
C ARG A 186 22.38 12.68 14.51
N PRO A 187 22.92 12.50 15.74
CA PRO A 187 23.68 13.56 16.37
C PRO A 187 24.84 13.93 15.44
N THR A 188 24.95 15.21 15.09
CA THR A 188 26.10 15.73 14.36
C THR A 188 27.34 15.42 15.22
N ILE A 189 28.16 14.47 14.79
CA ILE A 189 29.45 14.24 15.43
C ILE A 189 30.30 15.47 15.03
N GLU A 190 30.42 16.46 15.92
CA GLU A 190 31.39 17.51 15.79
C GLU A 190 32.77 16.84 15.84
N VAL A 191 33.41 16.71 14.68
CA VAL A 191 34.82 16.31 14.62
C VAL A 191 35.62 17.47 15.16
N PRO A 192 36.31 17.34 16.30
CA PRO A 192 37.17 18.42 16.80
C PRO A 192 38.24 18.69 15.76
N VAL A 193 38.27 19.94 15.27
CA VAL A 193 39.35 20.43 14.40
C VAL A 193 40.57 20.66 15.30
N ASN A 194 41.58 19.78 15.14
CA ASN A 194 42.92 19.94 15.75
C ASN A 194 43.70 21.01 15.01
#